data_b688d8f202239fdb4d9e350857fbc308
#
_entry.id   b688d8f202239fdb4d9e350857fbc308
#
_cell.length_a   1.000
_cell.length_b   1.000
_cell.length_c   1.000
_cell.angle_alpha   90.00
_cell.angle_beta   90.00
_cell.angle_gamma   90.00
#
_symmetry.space_group_name_H-M   'P 1'
#
loop_
_entity.id
_entity.type
_entity.pdbx_description
1 polymer ?
#
loop_
_entity_poly.entity_id
_entity_poly.type
_entity_poly.pdbx_seq_one_letter_code
_entity_poly.pdbx_strand_id
1 'polypeptide(L)'
;MAKNNNARINFVYEFFCAKPGYLKKSLDIVSELTGEENIEIIRLARELYRNTFKSAATKLEPYLDGNPDNVLVIGDPHEPFTLQGYMAFCRSVQEEYDCGTVVHIGDAVDNHAVSYHEKDPEGMSAGDEFNLALLKMKEWYYTFPNVKVCIGNHDALPFRKAFTAGLPKTW
;
A
#
# COMPACT_ATOMS: atom_id res chain seq x y z
N MET A 1 7.57 32.45 5.54
CA MET A 1 8.02 31.67 4.37
C MET A 1 8.09 30.14 4.62
N ALA A 2 8.59 29.64 5.76
CA ALA A 2 8.71 28.18 6.01
C ALA A 2 7.39 27.38 6.02
N LYS A 3 6.29 27.93 6.55
CA LYS A 3 4.99 27.26 6.59
C LYS A 3 4.40 26.97 5.20
N ASN A 4 4.71 27.80 4.20
CA ASN A 4 4.21 27.62 2.83
C ASN A 4 4.97 26.50 2.10
N ASN A 5 6.28 26.37 2.35
CA ASN A 5 7.08 25.33 1.71
C ASN A 5 6.69 23.91 2.16
N ASN A 6 6.38 23.71 3.43
CA ASN A 6 5.93 22.41 3.92
C ASN A 6 4.60 21.96 3.27
N ALA A 7 3.64 22.85 3.10
CA ALA A 7 2.39 22.54 2.42
C ALA A 7 2.62 22.17 0.93
N ARG A 8 3.52 22.89 0.24
CA ARG A 8 3.91 22.62 -1.14
C ARG A 8 4.64 21.28 -1.28
N ILE A 9 5.56 20.99 -0.35
CA ILE A 9 6.27 19.69 -0.31
C ILE A 9 5.26 18.55 -0.10
N ASN A 10 4.31 18.69 0.83
CA ASN A 10 3.28 17.70 1.08
C ASN A 10 2.38 17.47 -0.14
N PHE A 11 1.97 18.53 -0.83
CA PHE A 11 1.18 18.41 -2.05
C PHE A 11 1.89 17.58 -3.12
N VAL A 12 3.17 17.87 -3.40
CA VAL A 12 3.96 17.08 -4.37
C VAL A 12 4.27 15.67 -3.85
N TYR A 13 4.43 15.50 -2.55
CA TYR A 13 4.56 14.19 -1.93
C TYR A 13 3.32 13.32 -2.14
N GLU A 14 2.11 13.87 -1.94
CA GLU A 14 0.84 13.19 -2.20
C GLU A 14 0.69 12.82 -3.68
N PHE A 15 1.14 13.68 -4.59
CA PHE A 15 1.22 13.33 -6.01
C PHE A 15 2.09 12.10 -6.27
N PHE A 16 3.24 11.97 -5.61
CA PHE A 16 4.08 10.76 -5.74
C PHE A 16 3.44 9.55 -5.07
N CYS A 17 2.70 9.72 -3.98
CA CYS A 17 1.93 8.64 -3.36
C CYS A 17 0.86 8.11 -4.31
N ALA A 18 0.12 9.01 -4.95
CA ALA A 18 -0.91 8.65 -5.93
C ALA A 18 -0.34 8.09 -7.24
N LYS A 19 0.86 8.55 -7.66
CA LYS A 19 1.46 8.23 -8.96
C LYS A 19 2.95 7.87 -8.83
N PRO A 20 3.30 6.75 -8.19
CA PRO A 20 4.70 6.39 -7.90
C PRO A 20 5.57 6.19 -9.15
N GLY A 21 4.98 5.90 -10.31
CA GLY A 21 5.69 5.82 -11.59
C GLY A 21 6.42 7.11 -11.98
N TYR A 22 5.97 8.27 -11.48
CA TYR A 22 6.58 9.56 -11.75
C TYR A 22 7.84 9.84 -10.93
N LEU A 23 8.17 9.02 -9.93
CA LEU A 23 9.43 9.12 -9.20
C LEU A 23 10.69 9.03 -10.07
N LYS A 24 10.59 8.34 -11.20
CA LYS A 24 11.69 8.17 -12.17
C LYS A 24 11.62 9.16 -13.35
N LYS A 25 10.57 9.96 -13.46
CA LYS A 25 10.41 10.94 -14.55
C LYS A 25 11.27 12.17 -14.27
N SER A 26 11.54 12.97 -15.32
CA SER A 26 12.28 14.23 -15.17
C SER A 26 11.53 15.19 -14.23
N LEU A 27 12.27 16.11 -13.61
CA LEU A 27 11.68 17.09 -12.70
C LEU A 27 10.75 18.05 -13.45
N ASP A 28 11.04 18.33 -14.73
CA ASP A 28 10.22 19.21 -15.56
C ASP A 28 8.83 18.62 -15.82
N ILE A 29 8.74 17.31 -16.09
CA ILE A 29 7.45 16.61 -16.24
C ILE A 29 6.64 16.67 -14.95
N VAL A 30 7.29 16.49 -13.80
CA VAL A 30 6.60 16.56 -12.50
C VAL A 30 6.17 17.99 -12.22
N SER A 31 7.01 18.98 -12.53
CA SER A 31 6.69 20.40 -12.43
C SER A 31 5.44 20.76 -13.25
N GLU A 32 5.40 20.35 -14.50
CA GLU A 32 4.25 20.58 -15.40
C GLU A 32 2.95 19.96 -14.86
N LEU A 33 3.02 18.71 -14.37
CA LEU A 33 1.84 17.98 -13.89
C LEU A 33 1.32 18.46 -12.53
N THR A 34 2.20 18.94 -11.67
CA THR A 34 1.84 19.42 -10.32
C THR A 34 1.61 20.92 -10.26
N GLY A 35 2.05 21.67 -11.27
CA GLY A 35 2.10 23.13 -11.23
C GLY A 35 3.16 23.68 -10.24
N GLU A 36 4.04 22.83 -9.72
CA GLU A 36 5.10 23.26 -8.80
C GLU A 36 6.35 23.67 -9.58
N GLU A 37 6.60 24.98 -9.66
CA GLU A 37 7.72 25.54 -10.42
C GLU A 37 9.07 25.43 -9.70
N ASN A 38 9.06 25.27 -8.38
CA ASN A 38 10.28 25.16 -7.61
C ASN A 38 10.79 23.73 -7.60
N ILE A 39 11.78 23.46 -8.42
CA ILE A 39 12.44 22.17 -8.58
C ILE A 39 12.97 21.61 -7.25
N GLU A 40 13.40 22.46 -6.33
CA GLU A 40 13.88 22.00 -5.02
C GLU A 40 12.75 21.43 -4.15
N ILE A 41 11.54 21.98 -4.23
CA ILE A 41 10.36 21.42 -3.58
C ILE A 41 10.03 20.05 -4.13
N ILE A 42 10.10 19.86 -5.45
CA ILE A 42 9.88 18.56 -6.07
C ILE A 42 10.96 17.55 -5.64
N ARG A 43 12.23 17.98 -5.53
CA ARG A 43 13.32 17.13 -5.02
C ARG A 43 13.07 16.70 -3.58
N LEU A 44 12.74 17.67 -2.71
CA LEU A 44 12.46 17.41 -1.29
C LEU A 44 11.26 16.49 -1.12
N ALA A 45 10.18 16.69 -1.87
CA ALA A 45 9.01 15.80 -1.85
C ALA A 45 9.36 14.38 -2.34
N ARG A 46 10.19 14.26 -3.37
CA ARG A 46 10.68 12.97 -3.88
C ARG A 46 11.60 12.27 -2.88
N GLU A 47 12.43 13.03 -2.17
CA GLU A 47 13.28 12.51 -1.11
C GLU A 47 12.45 12.10 0.11
N LEU A 48 11.48 12.91 0.51
CA LEU A 48 10.53 12.58 1.56
C LEU A 48 9.79 11.28 1.23
N TYR A 49 9.28 11.14 0.01
CA TYR A 49 8.66 9.89 -0.45
C TYR A 49 9.62 8.70 -0.31
N ARG A 50 10.83 8.82 -0.86
CA ARG A 50 11.83 7.76 -0.77
C ARG A 50 12.19 7.41 0.67
N ASN A 51 12.29 8.40 1.54
CA ASN A 51 12.64 8.21 2.94
C ASN A 51 11.48 7.64 3.74
N THR A 52 10.25 8.07 3.48
CA THR A 52 9.03 7.50 4.09
C THR A 52 8.89 6.02 3.69
N PHE A 53 9.09 5.70 2.42
CA PHE A 53 9.04 4.32 1.96
C PHE A 53 10.33 3.52 2.22
N LYS A 54 11.48 4.18 2.41
CA LYS A 54 12.71 3.52 2.90
C LYS A 54 12.73 3.33 4.41
N SER A 55 12.13 4.24 5.20
CA SER A 55 12.04 4.08 6.65
C SER A 55 10.88 3.19 7.06
N ALA A 56 9.83 3.09 6.24
CA ALA A 56 8.86 1.99 6.31
C ALA A 56 9.48 0.66 5.88
N ALA A 57 10.51 0.70 5.06
CA ALA A 57 11.35 -0.42 4.65
C ALA A 57 12.62 -0.57 5.51
N THR A 58 12.55 -0.40 6.81
CA THR A 58 13.25 -1.34 7.66
C THR A 58 12.53 -2.66 7.39
N LYS A 59 13.03 -3.42 6.41
CA LYS A 59 12.50 -4.74 6.11
C LYS A 59 12.46 -5.47 7.44
N LEU A 60 11.25 -5.66 7.95
CA LEU A 60 11.09 -6.46 9.14
C LEU A 60 11.53 -7.87 8.75
N GLU A 61 12.63 -8.33 9.34
CA GLU A 61 13.12 -9.66 9.05
C GLU A 61 12.04 -10.69 9.43
N PRO A 62 11.82 -11.70 8.60
CA PRO A 62 10.85 -12.74 8.89
C PRO A 62 11.16 -13.45 10.22
N TYR A 63 10.12 -13.72 11.01
CA TYR A 63 10.22 -14.59 12.18
C TYR A 63 9.81 -16.01 11.77
N LEU A 64 10.77 -16.93 11.71
CA LEU A 64 10.57 -18.27 11.16
C LEU A 64 10.63 -19.37 12.21
N ASP A 65 11.08 -19.07 13.42
CA ASP A 65 11.38 -20.04 14.47
C ASP A 65 10.25 -20.21 15.50
N GLY A 66 9.07 -19.64 15.24
CA GLY A 66 7.93 -19.65 16.16
C GLY A 66 7.31 -21.04 16.33
N ASN A 67 6.63 -21.24 17.46
CA ASN A 67 5.85 -22.45 17.75
C ASN A 67 4.69 -22.58 16.73
N PRO A 68 4.61 -23.65 15.94
CA PRO A 68 3.60 -23.84 14.91
C PRO A 68 2.16 -23.95 15.47
N ASP A 69 2.01 -24.28 16.74
CA ASP A 69 0.70 -24.37 17.42
C ASP A 69 0.15 -23.00 17.81
N ASN A 70 1.01 -21.98 17.89
CA ASN A 70 0.62 -20.61 18.13
C ASN A 70 0.33 -19.92 16.78
N VAL A 71 -0.88 -19.36 16.66
CA VAL A 71 -1.37 -18.80 15.41
C VAL A 71 -1.55 -17.30 15.51
N LEU A 72 -0.85 -16.54 14.68
CA LEU A 72 -1.15 -15.13 14.46
C LEU A 72 -2.23 -15.04 13.37
N VAL A 73 -3.34 -14.37 13.70
CA VAL A 73 -4.39 -14.04 12.72
C VAL A 73 -4.30 -12.56 12.37
N ILE A 74 -4.07 -12.26 11.10
CA ILE A 74 -4.02 -10.89 10.56
C ILE A 74 -5.34 -10.61 9.85
N GLY A 75 -6.03 -9.53 10.23
CA GLY A 75 -7.29 -9.10 9.64
C GLY A 75 -7.13 -7.84 8.79
N ASP A 76 -7.83 -7.80 7.71
CA ASP A 76 -8.29 -6.65 6.93
C ASP A 76 -7.26 -5.50 6.77
N PRO A 77 -6.08 -5.72 6.20
CA PRO A 77 -5.11 -4.63 5.99
C PRO A 77 -5.63 -3.56 5.03
N HIS A 78 -6.44 -3.92 4.03
CA HIS A 78 -6.99 -2.98 3.05
C HIS A 78 -5.90 -2.12 2.38
N GLU A 79 -4.83 -2.77 1.87
CA GLU A 79 -3.79 -2.01 1.17
C GLU A 79 -4.35 -1.31 -0.08
N PRO A 80 -3.96 -0.08 -0.37
CA PRO A 80 -2.84 0.68 0.20
C PRO A 80 -3.19 1.54 1.42
N PHE A 81 -4.39 1.43 1.98
CA PHE A 81 -4.93 2.30 3.04
C PHE A 81 -4.70 1.77 4.46
N THR A 82 -3.92 0.71 4.59
CA THR A 82 -3.54 0.13 5.88
C THR A 82 -3.05 1.17 6.88
N LEU A 83 -3.50 1.04 8.13
CA LEU A 83 -3.03 1.87 9.22
C LEU A 83 -1.50 1.80 9.34
N GLN A 84 -0.87 2.97 9.38
CA GLN A 84 0.58 3.06 9.53
C GLN A 84 1.05 2.31 10.79
N GLY A 85 2.03 1.42 10.62
CA GLY A 85 2.58 0.61 11.71
C GLY A 85 1.85 -0.70 11.96
N TYR A 86 0.72 -0.98 11.29
CA TYR A 86 -0.04 -2.21 11.52
C TYR A 86 0.78 -3.48 11.24
N MET A 87 1.54 -3.52 10.16
CA MET A 87 2.43 -4.65 9.85
C MET A 87 3.51 -4.84 10.93
N ALA A 88 4.11 -3.75 11.42
CA ALA A 88 5.09 -3.80 12.49
C ALA A 88 4.46 -4.30 13.81
N PHE A 89 3.24 -3.88 14.11
CA PHE A 89 2.46 -4.38 15.24
C PHE A 89 2.21 -5.88 15.10
N CYS A 90 1.71 -6.35 13.96
CA CYS A 90 1.51 -7.79 13.72
C CYS A 90 2.80 -8.59 13.91
N ARG A 91 3.93 -8.05 13.44
CA ARG A 91 5.23 -8.71 13.59
C ARG A 91 5.69 -8.75 15.06
N SER A 92 5.44 -7.68 15.84
CA SER A 92 5.76 -7.68 17.28
C SER A 92 4.90 -8.68 18.06
N VAL A 93 3.62 -8.80 17.71
CA VAL A 93 2.72 -9.80 18.29
C VAL A 93 3.18 -11.22 17.94
N GLN A 94 3.62 -11.45 16.70
CA GLN A 94 4.17 -12.74 16.29
C GLN A 94 5.36 -13.16 17.16
N GLU A 95 6.29 -12.24 17.43
CA GLU A 95 7.44 -12.50 18.31
C GLU A 95 7.02 -12.68 19.78
N GLU A 96 6.19 -11.79 20.30
CA GLU A 96 5.78 -11.81 21.71
C GLU A 96 5.07 -13.11 22.09
N TYR A 97 4.24 -13.63 21.20
CA TYR A 97 3.46 -14.85 21.44
C TYR A 97 4.03 -16.08 20.75
N ASP A 98 5.25 -15.99 20.21
CA ASP A 98 5.96 -17.10 19.58
C ASP A 98 5.11 -17.81 18.49
N CYS A 99 4.44 -17.01 17.62
CA CYS A 99 3.55 -17.55 16.61
C CYS A 99 4.31 -18.07 15.39
N GLY A 100 4.40 -19.38 15.23
CA GLY A 100 5.01 -20.04 14.06
C GLY A 100 4.06 -20.20 12.88
N THR A 101 2.75 -20.06 13.10
CA THR A 101 1.73 -20.07 12.04
C THR A 101 1.12 -18.69 11.89
N VAL A 102 1.04 -18.21 10.64
CA VAL A 102 0.40 -16.93 10.32
C VAL A 102 -0.73 -17.16 9.32
N VAL A 103 -1.89 -16.62 9.61
CA VAL A 103 -3.08 -16.67 8.76
C VAL A 103 -3.58 -15.25 8.50
N HIS A 104 -3.76 -14.90 7.25
CA HIS A 104 -4.39 -13.66 6.82
C HIS A 104 -5.82 -13.96 6.38
N ILE A 105 -6.81 -13.35 7.03
CA ILE A 105 -8.22 -13.73 6.84
C ILE A 105 -8.90 -13.10 5.63
N GLY A 106 -8.15 -12.38 4.80
CA GLY A 106 -8.65 -11.74 3.57
C GLY A 106 -8.70 -10.22 3.68
N ASP A 107 -9.30 -9.60 2.68
CA ASP A 107 -9.32 -8.15 2.49
C ASP A 107 -7.91 -7.53 2.54
N ALA A 108 -7.00 -8.21 1.83
CA ALA A 108 -5.61 -7.80 1.70
C ALA A 108 -5.48 -6.48 0.93
N VAL A 109 -6.29 -6.34 -0.12
CA VAL A 109 -6.37 -5.15 -0.98
C VAL A 109 -7.75 -4.51 -0.85
N ASP A 110 -7.81 -3.19 -0.72
CA ASP A 110 -9.08 -2.49 -0.54
C ASP A 110 -9.96 -2.51 -1.80
N ASN A 111 -9.37 -2.30 -2.98
CA ASN A 111 -10.10 -2.22 -4.24
C ASN A 111 -11.22 -1.16 -4.23
N HIS A 112 -11.04 -0.05 -3.50
CA HIS A 112 -12.04 1.01 -3.35
C HIS A 112 -12.47 1.59 -4.69
N ALA A 113 -11.52 1.86 -5.58
CA ALA A 113 -11.78 2.44 -6.90
C ALA A 113 -12.69 1.56 -7.78
N VAL A 114 -12.77 0.25 -7.51
CA VAL A 114 -13.68 -0.68 -8.20
C VAL A 114 -14.83 -1.16 -7.32
N SER A 115 -15.02 -0.60 -6.13
CA SER A 115 -16.09 -0.97 -5.21
C SER A 115 -17.50 -0.63 -5.76
N TYR A 116 -18.53 -1.11 -5.07
CA TYR A 116 -19.92 -0.75 -5.36
C TYR A 116 -20.40 0.47 -4.56
N HIS A 117 -19.57 0.98 -3.66
CA HIS A 117 -19.84 2.17 -2.87
C HIS A 117 -19.60 3.45 -3.68
N GLU A 118 -20.08 4.56 -3.17
CA GLU A 118 -19.79 5.88 -3.72
C GLU A 118 -18.28 6.10 -3.74
N LYS A 119 -17.80 6.60 -4.86
CA LYS A 119 -16.36 6.85 -5.06
C LYS A 119 -16.02 8.26 -4.66
N ASP A 120 -14.89 8.42 -4.01
CA ASP A 120 -14.29 9.73 -3.82
C ASP A 120 -13.87 10.29 -5.21
N PRO A 121 -14.40 11.43 -5.65
CA PRO A 121 -14.01 12.04 -6.91
C PRO A 121 -12.51 12.40 -6.98
N GLU A 122 -11.88 12.63 -5.83
CA GLU A 122 -10.46 12.93 -5.70
C GLU A 122 -9.62 11.68 -5.38
N GLY A 123 -10.27 10.50 -5.31
CA GLY A 123 -9.62 9.23 -5.02
C GLY A 123 -8.68 8.77 -6.13
N MET A 124 -7.89 7.76 -5.82
CA MET A 124 -6.97 7.14 -6.79
C MET A 124 -7.74 6.48 -7.94
N SER A 125 -7.12 6.46 -9.12
CA SER A 125 -7.60 5.58 -10.18
C SER A 125 -7.43 4.11 -9.77
N ALA A 126 -8.27 3.22 -10.32
CA ALA A 126 -8.17 1.78 -10.03
C ALA A 126 -6.77 1.20 -10.34
N GLY A 127 -6.10 1.72 -11.37
CA GLY A 127 -4.74 1.31 -11.71
C GLY A 127 -3.68 1.81 -10.72
N ASP A 128 -3.80 3.04 -10.25
CA ASP A 128 -2.85 3.61 -9.29
C ASP A 128 -3.01 2.95 -7.90
N GLU A 129 -4.26 2.77 -7.45
CA GLU A 129 -4.58 2.04 -6.22
C GLU A 129 -3.99 0.63 -6.24
N PHE A 130 -4.26 -0.13 -7.30
CA PHE A 130 -3.76 -1.50 -7.46
C PHE A 130 -2.23 -1.56 -7.47
N ASN A 131 -1.56 -0.67 -8.22
CA ASN A 131 -0.10 -0.63 -8.26
C ASN A 131 0.52 -0.33 -6.89
N LEU A 132 -0.09 0.58 -6.13
CA LEU A 132 0.37 0.92 -4.79
C LEU A 132 0.13 -0.26 -3.82
N ALA A 133 -1.05 -0.88 -3.89
CA ALA A 133 -1.37 -2.07 -3.10
C ALA A 133 -0.38 -3.21 -3.37
N LEU A 134 -0.03 -3.47 -4.64
CA LEU A 134 0.99 -4.48 -4.97
C LEU A 134 2.35 -4.20 -4.35
N LEU A 135 2.77 -2.93 -4.30
CA LEU A 135 4.03 -2.57 -3.66
C LEU A 135 3.99 -2.87 -2.15
N LYS A 136 2.88 -2.53 -1.50
CA LYS A 136 2.66 -2.77 -0.08
C LYS A 136 2.55 -4.26 0.24
N MET A 137 1.81 -5.01 -0.55
CA MET A 137 1.68 -6.46 -0.38
C MET A 137 3.01 -7.21 -0.50
N LYS A 138 3.97 -6.71 -1.29
CA LYS A 138 5.33 -7.28 -1.32
C LYS A 138 6.04 -7.18 0.04
N GLU A 139 5.80 -6.10 0.79
CA GLU A 139 6.35 -5.93 2.14
C GLU A 139 5.72 -6.93 3.12
N TRP A 140 4.40 -7.15 3.03
CA TRP A 140 3.69 -8.17 3.81
C TRP A 140 4.21 -9.58 3.53
N TYR A 141 4.36 -9.97 2.26
CA TYR A 141 4.86 -11.29 1.89
C TYR A 141 6.34 -11.49 2.23
N TYR A 142 7.12 -10.42 2.25
CA TYR A 142 8.49 -10.49 2.76
C TYR A 142 8.50 -10.73 4.27
N THR A 143 7.69 -9.99 5.02
CA THR A 143 7.64 -10.08 6.49
C THR A 143 7.04 -11.40 6.97
N PHE A 144 6.04 -11.91 6.26
CA PHE A 144 5.33 -13.17 6.57
C PHE A 144 5.36 -14.13 5.38
N PRO A 145 6.54 -14.70 5.04
CA PRO A 145 6.71 -15.46 3.79
C PRO A 145 5.90 -16.76 3.72
N ASN A 146 5.52 -17.32 4.87
CA ASN A 146 4.75 -18.56 4.98
C ASN A 146 3.27 -18.32 5.34
N VAL A 147 2.79 -17.08 5.19
CA VAL A 147 1.40 -16.73 5.52
C VAL A 147 0.41 -17.53 4.67
N LYS A 148 -0.62 -18.07 5.32
CA LYS A 148 -1.79 -18.67 4.67
C LYS A 148 -2.81 -17.58 4.46
N VAL A 149 -3.21 -17.34 3.21
CA VAL A 149 -4.10 -16.22 2.86
C VAL A 149 -5.48 -16.74 2.49
N CYS A 150 -6.52 -16.20 3.14
CA CYS A 150 -7.90 -16.35 2.71
C CYS A 150 -8.25 -15.25 1.68
N ILE A 151 -9.32 -15.44 0.96
CA ILE A 151 -9.87 -14.42 0.05
C ILE A 151 -11.02 -13.73 0.76
N GLY A 152 -10.89 -12.43 0.98
CA GLY A 152 -11.93 -11.58 1.52
C GLY A 152 -12.91 -11.07 0.45
N ASN A 153 -13.91 -10.31 0.88
CA ASN A 153 -14.89 -9.75 -0.04
C ASN A 153 -14.32 -8.61 -0.90
N HIS A 154 -13.38 -7.83 -0.40
CA HIS A 154 -12.67 -6.81 -1.18
C HIS A 154 -11.72 -7.43 -2.20
N ASP A 155 -11.00 -8.48 -1.83
CA ASP A 155 -10.14 -9.22 -2.77
C ASP A 155 -10.94 -9.80 -3.95
N ALA A 156 -12.19 -10.20 -3.69
CA ALA A 156 -13.08 -10.76 -4.69
C ALA A 156 -13.78 -9.71 -5.59
N LEU A 157 -13.68 -8.41 -5.29
CA LEU A 157 -14.38 -7.36 -6.04
C LEU A 157 -14.07 -7.36 -7.55
N PRO A 158 -12.82 -7.47 -8.01
CA PRO A 158 -12.52 -7.50 -9.45
C PRO A 158 -13.19 -8.68 -10.16
N PHE A 159 -13.20 -9.87 -9.54
CA PHE A 159 -13.87 -11.07 -10.09
C PHE A 159 -15.39 -10.90 -10.14
N ARG A 160 -15.99 -10.33 -9.11
CA ARG A 160 -17.44 -10.06 -9.06
C ARG A 160 -17.84 -9.05 -10.13
N LYS A 161 -17.04 -7.99 -10.34
CA LYS A 161 -17.25 -7.00 -11.40
C LYS A 161 -17.11 -7.61 -12.79
N ALA A 162 -16.08 -8.42 -13.02
CA ALA A 162 -15.89 -9.15 -14.27
C ALA A 162 -17.09 -10.09 -14.55
N PHE A 163 -17.55 -10.85 -13.56
CA PHE A 163 -18.71 -11.71 -13.69
C PHE A 163 -19.98 -10.91 -14.04
N THR A 164 -20.23 -9.79 -13.36
CA THR A 164 -21.38 -8.92 -13.65
C THR A 164 -21.31 -8.33 -15.06
N ALA A 165 -20.08 -8.09 -15.58
CA ALA A 165 -19.84 -7.65 -16.96
C ALA A 165 -19.88 -8.79 -17.99
N GLY A 166 -20.21 -10.02 -17.58
CA GLY A 166 -20.27 -11.18 -18.47
C GLY A 166 -18.91 -11.73 -18.92
N LEU A 167 -17.82 -11.38 -18.23
CA LEU A 167 -16.50 -11.91 -18.54
C LEU A 167 -16.33 -13.32 -17.94
N PRO A 168 -15.79 -14.30 -18.71
CA PRO A 168 -15.56 -15.64 -18.20
C PRO A 168 -14.43 -15.67 -17.15
N LYS A 169 -14.51 -16.62 -16.20
CA LYS A 169 -13.49 -16.78 -15.12
C LYS A 169 -12.09 -17.17 -15.64
N THR A 170 -11.99 -17.55 -16.89
CA THR A 170 -10.74 -17.98 -17.54
C THR A 170 -9.95 -16.84 -18.17
N TRP A 171 -10.35 -15.61 -17.94
CA TRP A 171 -9.67 -14.42 -18.47
C TRP A 171 -8.74 -13.81 -17.45
#